data_d05792d2dbc5f5d01bf4ff2c32642ea3
#
_entry.id   d05792d2dbc5f5d01bf4ff2c32642ea3
#
_cell.length_a   1.000
_cell.length_b   1.000
_cell.length_c   1.000
_cell.angle_alpha   90.00
_cell.angle_beta   90.00
_cell.angle_gamma   90.00
#
_symmetry.space_group_name_H-M   'P 1'
#
loop_
_entity.id
_entity.type
_entity.pdbx_description
1 polymer ?
#
loop_
_entity_poly.entity_id
_entity_poly.type
_entity_poly.pdbx_seq_one_letter_code
_entity_poly.pdbx_strand_id
1 'polypeptide(L)'
;MSKERIGHAAASRLWAGASGYSYKEWKGTFYPEDIKPEAMLKWYAERLPTVEINNTFYQMPKTSVLENWAKSTPEGFRFAIKASRRITHMARLKAETAADSVAYLYKNLATLGHKRGPVLFQLPPFLKKDLPRLSEFLRLLPENHYAAFEFRNESWFADDVYDALKAAGATLCFSEREDNTPPPLVPTAPWGYVRLRLETYSDRDLQQWAERLAAAGWGEIYVYFMHEPTAPAYAQTLMQFGVSSAKVQGKIPP
;
A
#
# COMPACT_ATOMS: atom_id res chain seq x y z
N MET A 1 -17.51 32.06 28.06
CA MET A 1 -18.16 30.91 27.37
C MET A 1 -17.38 30.62 26.09
N SER A 2 -16.39 29.73 26.19
CA SER A 2 -15.56 29.35 25.05
C SER A 2 -16.30 28.31 24.21
N LYS A 3 -16.54 28.64 22.93
CA LYS A 3 -17.07 27.70 21.95
C LYS A 3 -15.93 26.72 21.58
N GLU A 4 -16.00 25.48 22.07
CA GLU A 4 -15.19 24.40 21.57
C GLU A 4 -15.41 24.27 20.04
N ARG A 5 -14.34 24.48 19.28
CA ARG A 5 -14.32 24.13 17.86
C ARG A 5 -14.30 22.61 17.77
N ILE A 6 -15.43 22.04 17.43
CA ILE A 6 -15.51 20.63 17.01
C ILE A 6 -14.71 20.55 15.71
N GLY A 7 -13.48 20.02 15.81
CA GLY A 7 -12.65 19.76 14.65
C GLY A 7 -13.36 18.75 13.75
N HIS A 8 -13.73 19.18 12.53
CA HIS A 8 -14.13 18.25 11.48
C HIS A 8 -12.90 17.37 11.19
N ALA A 9 -12.99 16.08 11.49
CA ALA A 9 -12.01 15.13 10.99
C ALA A 9 -12.01 15.24 9.46
N ALA A 10 -10.87 15.62 8.89
CA ALA A 10 -10.71 15.70 7.46
C ALA A 10 -11.03 14.33 6.84
N ALA A 11 -11.80 14.31 5.77
CA ALA A 11 -12.12 13.06 5.09
C ALA A 11 -10.82 12.37 4.65
N SER A 12 -10.69 11.09 4.97
CA SER A 12 -9.52 10.30 4.58
C SER A 12 -9.45 10.20 3.06
N ARG A 13 -8.24 10.31 2.51
CA ARG A 13 -8.01 10.14 1.07
C ARG A 13 -7.78 8.67 0.76
N LEU A 14 -8.67 8.07 -0.03
CA LEU A 14 -8.56 6.69 -0.46
C LEU A 14 -7.86 6.58 -1.81
N TRP A 15 -6.84 5.71 -1.86
CA TRP A 15 -6.13 5.28 -3.04
C TRP A 15 -6.36 3.77 -3.22
N ALA A 16 -7.34 3.38 -4.03
CA ALA A 16 -7.57 1.96 -4.33
C ALA A 16 -7.07 1.62 -5.74
N GLY A 17 -6.41 0.48 -5.86
CA GLY A 17 -5.85 -0.01 -7.10
C GLY A 17 -5.56 -1.51 -7.05
N ALA A 18 -4.87 -2.01 -8.07
CA ALA A 18 -4.48 -3.40 -8.19
C ALA A 18 -2.98 -3.61 -7.96
N SER A 19 -2.61 -4.83 -7.63
CA SER A 19 -1.23 -5.29 -7.55
C SER A 19 -0.72 -5.67 -8.94
N GLY A 20 -0.34 -4.66 -9.71
CA GLY A 20 0.03 -4.74 -11.11
C GLY A 20 -1.01 -4.10 -12.04
N TYR A 21 -0.61 -3.87 -13.29
CA TYR A 21 -1.48 -3.29 -14.30
C TYR A 21 -1.39 -4.00 -15.66
N SER A 22 -0.43 -4.88 -15.87
CA SER A 22 -0.14 -5.46 -17.19
C SER A 22 -0.57 -6.93 -17.25
N TYR A 23 -1.89 -7.15 -17.18
CA TYR A 23 -2.49 -8.49 -17.22
C TYR A 23 -3.31 -8.66 -18.50
N LYS A 24 -3.03 -9.75 -19.24
CA LYS A 24 -3.76 -10.08 -20.49
C LYS A 24 -5.20 -10.49 -20.19
N GLU A 25 -5.42 -11.05 -19.02
CA GLU A 25 -6.71 -11.53 -18.52
C GLU A 25 -7.73 -10.41 -18.34
N TRP A 26 -7.28 -9.15 -18.33
CA TRP A 26 -8.15 -7.98 -18.23
C TRP A 26 -8.65 -7.48 -19.59
N LYS A 27 -8.18 -8.07 -20.71
CA LYS A 27 -8.71 -7.77 -22.05
C LYS A 27 -10.14 -8.25 -22.19
N GLY A 28 -10.97 -7.42 -22.84
CA GLY A 28 -12.41 -7.68 -22.96
C GLY A 28 -13.24 -7.36 -21.71
N THR A 29 -12.59 -7.05 -20.57
CA THR A 29 -13.27 -6.67 -19.33
C THR A 29 -12.87 -5.26 -18.90
N PHE A 30 -11.69 -5.10 -18.32
CA PHE A 30 -11.15 -3.80 -17.92
C PHE A 30 -10.43 -3.07 -19.05
N TYR A 31 -9.68 -3.81 -19.86
CA TYR A 31 -9.03 -3.29 -21.07
C TYR A 31 -9.86 -3.57 -22.33
N PRO A 32 -9.77 -2.72 -23.39
CA PRO A 32 -10.18 -3.12 -24.73
C PRO A 32 -9.48 -4.39 -25.17
N GLU A 33 -10.17 -5.21 -25.96
CA GLU A 33 -9.65 -6.50 -26.45
C GLU A 33 -8.33 -6.36 -27.21
N ASP A 34 -8.21 -5.29 -28.00
CA ASP A 34 -7.09 -5.01 -28.89
C ASP A 34 -6.03 -4.11 -28.28
N ILE A 35 -6.12 -3.76 -26.97
CA ILE A 35 -5.16 -2.86 -26.32
C ILE A 35 -3.74 -3.38 -26.46
N LYS A 36 -2.82 -2.50 -26.83
CA LYS A 36 -1.40 -2.79 -26.89
C LYS A 36 -0.75 -2.67 -25.49
N PRO A 37 0.27 -3.48 -25.16
CA PRO A 37 0.92 -3.46 -23.85
C PRO A 37 1.41 -2.08 -23.41
N GLU A 38 1.94 -1.29 -24.34
CA GLU A 38 2.43 0.07 -24.08
C GLU A 38 1.33 1.06 -23.70
N ALA A 39 0.09 0.80 -24.05
CA ALA A 39 -1.07 1.63 -23.74
C ALA A 39 -1.74 1.26 -22.40
N MET A 40 -1.44 0.06 -21.85
CA MET A 40 -2.11 -0.47 -20.66
C MET A 40 -1.95 0.44 -19.44
N LEU A 41 -0.75 0.97 -19.18
CA LEU A 41 -0.53 1.84 -18.02
C LEU A 41 -1.35 3.13 -18.11
N LYS A 42 -1.38 3.76 -19.27
CA LYS A 42 -2.16 4.98 -19.49
C LYS A 42 -3.65 4.70 -19.28
N TRP A 43 -4.17 3.65 -19.91
CA TRP A 43 -5.58 3.24 -19.76
C TRP A 43 -5.94 2.96 -18.30
N TYR A 44 -5.07 2.23 -17.59
CA TYR A 44 -5.23 1.93 -16.17
C TYR A 44 -5.30 3.20 -15.32
N ALA A 45 -4.34 4.10 -15.52
CA ALA A 45 -4.18 5.31 -14.72
C ALA A 45 -5.28 6.37 -14.95
N GLU A 46 -6.02 6.29 -16.05
CA GLU A 46 -7.20 7.11 -16.31
C GLU A 46 -8.43 6.62 -15.51
N ARG A 47 -8.40 5.41 -14.93
CA ARG A 47 -9.53 4.75 -14.26
C ARG A 47 -9.28 4.46 -12.79
N LEU A 48 -8.04 4.26 -12.41
CA LEU A 48 -7.62 3.98 -11.04
C LEU A 48 -6.48 4.91 -10.65
N PRO A 49 -6.47 5.46 -9.43
CA PRO A 49 -5.54 6.52 -9.03
C PRO A 49 -4.16 5.99 -8.61
N THR A 50 -4.01 4.69 -8.43
CA THR A 50 -2.77 4.09 -7.92
C THR A 50 -2.59 2.67 -8.43
N VAL A 51 -1.34 2.21 -8.45
CA VAL A 51 -0.95 0.83 -8.74
C VAL A 51 0.19 0.39 -7.83
N GLU A 52 0.17 -0.87 -7.38
CA GLU A 52 1.32 -1.49 -6.73
C GLU A 52 2.20 -2.21 -7.76
N ILE A 53 3.46 -1.82 -7.87
CA ILE A 53 4.41 -2.41 -8.80
C ILE A 53 5.22 -3.50 -8.10
N ASN A 54 5.07 -4.75 -8.53
CA ASN A 54 5.75 -5.91 -7.95
C ASN A 54 7.02 -6.34 -8.69
N ASN A 55 7.17 -6.02 -9.97
CA ASN A 55 8.34 -6.42 -10.78
C ASN A 55 9.65 -5.85 -10.21
N THR A 56 9.60 -4.73 -9.52
CA THR A 56 10.72 -4.10 -8.82
C THR A 56 11.33 -4.98 -7.72
N PHE A 57 10.58 -5.97 -7.24
CA PHE A 57 11.06 -6.99 -6.31
C PHE A 57 12.22 -7.81 -6.90
N TYR A 58 12.15 -8.11 -8.19
CA TYR A 58 13.18 -8.87 -8.90
C TYR A 58 14.26 -7.98 -9.49
N GLN A 59 13.86 -6.90 -10.12
CA GLN A 59 14.77 -5.97 -10.78
C GLN A 59 14.23 -4.54 -10.75
N MET A 60 15.04 -3.61 -10.27
CA MET A 60 14.72 -2.17 -10.35
C MET A 60 14.70 -1.73 -11.82
N PRO A 61 13.63 -1.09 -12.29
CA PRO A 61 13.56 -0.59 -13.64
C PRO A 61 14.61 0.51 -13.89
N LYS A 62 15.02 0.66 -15.14
CA LYS A 62 15.87 1.76 -15.56
C LYS A 62 15.17 3.10 -15.32
N THR A 63 15.93 4.15 -15.07
CA THR A 63 15.42 5.52 -14.86
C THR A 63 14.48 5.96 -16.00
N SER A 64 14.83 5.64 -17.27
CA SER A 64 14.00 5.96 -18.43
C SER A 64 12.60 5.29 -18.40
N VAL A 65 12.48 4.12 -17.79
CA VAL A 65 11.18 3.45 -17.59
C VAL A 65 10.35 4.19 -16.54
N LEU A 66 10.98 4.60 -15.43
CA LEU A 66 10.31 5.39 -14.38
C LEU A 66 9.86 6.76 -14.90
N GLU A 67 10.68 7.42 -15.72
CA GLU A 67 10.32 8.67 -16.41
C GLU A 67 9.12 8.48 -17.33
N ASN A 68 9.11 7.37 -18.10
CA ASN A 68 7.98 7.05 -18.97
C ASN A 68 6.71 6.79 -18.16
N TRP A 69 6.78 6.07 -17.04
CA TRP A 69 5.65 5.87 -16.15
C TRP A 69 5.11 7.21 -15.62
N ALA A 70 6.00 8.09 -15.17
CA ALA A 70 5.60 9.41 -14.68
C ALA A 70 4.93 10.25 -15.78
N LYS A 71 5.44 10.22 -17.03
CA LYS A 71 4.88 10.95 -18.17
C LYS A 71 3.56 10.37 -18.67
N SER A 72 3.37 9.05 -18.57
CA SER A 72 2.21 8.33 -19.12
C SER A 72 0.99 8.34 -18.20
N THR A 73 1.09 8.89 -16.99
CA THR A 73 0.01 8.84 -15.99
C THR A 73 -0.44 10.26 -15.61
N PRO A 74 -1.72 10.43 -15.19
CA PRO A 74 -2.22 11.72 -14.71
C PRO A 74 -1.43 12.26 -13.51
N GLU A 75 -1.50 13.58 -13.31
CA GLU A 75 -0.76 14.28 -12.24
C GLU A 75 -1.07 13.74 -10.84
N GLY A 76 -2.34 13.39 -10.59
CA GLY A 76 -2.79 12.81 -9.32
C GLY A 76 -2.42 11.35 -9.10
N PHE A 77 -1.79 10.65 -10.04
CA PHE A 77 -1.51 9.21 -9.94
C PHE A 77 -0.39 8.90 -8.94
N ARG A 78 -0.46 7.74 -8.27
CA ARG A 78 0.56 7.26 -7.32
C ARG A 78 1.04 5.85 -7.65
N PHE A 79 2.36 5.65 -7.59
CA PHE A 79 2.99 4.34 -7.72
C PHE A 79 3.43 3.84 -6.35
N ALA A 80 2.82 2.78 -5.84
CA ALA A 80 3.40 2.01 -4.74
C ALA A 80 4.42 1.02 -5.30
N ILE A 81 5.55 0.91 -4.65
CA ILE A 81 6.68 0.14 -5.15
C ILE A 81 7.07 -0.95 -4.17
N LYS A 82 7.07 -2.20 -4.60
CA LYS A 82 7.59 -3.29 -3.77
C LYS A 82 9.12 -3.27 -3.77
N ALA A 83 9.71 -3.16 -2.58
CA ALA A 83 11.15 -3.15 -2.41
C ALA A 83 11.80 -4.45 -2.92
N SER A 84 13.02 -4.34 -3.43
CA SER A 84 13.76 -5.46 -4.00
C SER A 84 13.98 -6.59 -2.98
N ARG A 85 13.91 -7.83 -3.47
CA ARG A 85 14.27 -9.04 -2.69
C ARG A 85 15.69 -8.97 -2.11
N ARG A 86 16.59 -8.19 -2.70
CA ARG A 86 17.93 -7.96 -2.16
C ARG A 86 17.89 -7.38 -0.76
N ILE A 87 16.94 -6.45 -0.50
CA ILE A 87 16.75 -5.80 0.79
C ILE A 87 16.01 -6.74 1.77
N THR A 88 14.88 -7.28 1.33
CA THR A 88 13.93 -7.95 2.22
C THR A 88 14.21 -9.44 2.41
N HIS A 89 14.67 -10.15 1.39
CA HIS A 89 14.85 -11.61 1.39
C HIS A 89 16.31 -12.03 1.48
N MET A 90 17.23 -11.34 0.81
CA MET A 90 18.66 -11.67 0.84
C MET A 90 19.35 -11.01 2.02
N ALA A 91 19.33 -9.69 2.14
CA ALA A 91 19.87 -8.95 3.28
C ALA A 91 19.02 -9.13 4.56
N ARG A 92 17.72 -9.43 4.44
CA ARG A 92 16.79 -9.65 5.56
C ARG A 92 16.81 -8.48 6.55
N LEU A 93 16.79 -7.25 6.01
CA LEU A 93 16.88 -5.99 6.74
C LEU A 93 18.17 -5.78 7.55
N LYS A 94 19.25 -6.56 7.35
CA LYS A 94 20.52 -6.25 7.99
C LYS A 94 21.08 -4.95 7.42
N ALA A 95 21.28 -3.95 8.25
CA ALA A 95 21.64 -2.60 7.84
C ALA A 95 22.92 -2.58 7.00
N GLU A 96 23.95 -3.28 7.42
CA GLU A 96 25.26 -3.34 6.77
C GLU A 96 25.21 -3.90 5.34
N THR A 97 24.25 -4.80 5.05
CA THR A 97 24.09 -5.42 3.72
C THR A 97 22.96 -4.85 2.89
N ALA A 98 22.06 -4.09 3.51
CA ALA A 98 20.90 -3.49 2.86
C ALA A 98 21.14 -2.04 2.44
N ALA A 99 22.06 -1.31 3.09
CA ALA A 99 22.22 0.13 2.97
C ALA A 99 22.34 0.62 1.51
N ASP A 100 23.26 0.03 0.73
CA ASP A 100 23.46 0.43 -0.67
C ASP A 100 22.21 0.16 -1.52
N SER A 101 21.52 -0.96 -1.27
CA SER A 101 20.29 -1.32 -1.99
C SER A 101 19.13 -0.39 -1.64
N VAL A 102 19.03 0.07 -0.39
CA VAL A 102 18.04 1.05 0.06
C VAL A 102 18.34 2.41 -0.57
N ALA A 103 19.58 2.89 -0.49
CA ALA A 103 20.01 4.14 -1.12
C ALA A 103 19.74 4.15 -2.63
N TYR A 104 20.09 3.04 -3.31
CA TYR A 104 19.84 2.87 -4.75
C TYR A 104 18.35 2.90 -5.07
N LEU A 105 17.49 2.22 -4.27
CA LEU A 105 16.05 2.20 -4.44
C LEU A 105 15.48 3.62 -4.38
N TYR A 106 15.71 4.34 -3.29
CA TYR A 106 15.14 5.69 -3.12
C TYR A 106 15.71 6.71 -4.11
N LYS A 107 17.00 6.62 -4.48
CA LYS A 107 17.60 7.43 -5.53
C LYS A 107 16.87 7.27 -6.86
N ASN A 108 16.57 6.04 -7.28
CA ASN A 108 15.85 5.80 -8.52
C ASN A 108 14.38 6.24 -8.41
N LEU A 109 13.70 5.96 -7.29
CA LEU A 109 12.31 6.34 -7.09
C LEU A 109 12.10 7.87 -7.07
N ALA A 110 13.13 8.66 -6.79
CA ALA A 110 13.07 10.12 -6.90
C ALA A 110 12.66 10.59 -8.31
N THR A 111 12.94 9.79 -9.35
CA THR A 111 12.50 10.03 -10.74
C THR A 111 10.98 10.13 -10.89
N LEU A 112 10.21 9.48 -10.04
CA LEU A 112 8.74 9.55 -10.04
C LEU A 112 8.21 10.89 -9.49
N GLY A 113 9.08 11.68 -8.83
CA GLY A 113 8.68 12.94 -8.20
C GLY A 113 7.53 12.74 -7.21
N HIS A 114 6.52 13.61 -7.28
CA HIS A 114 5.32 13.54 -6.42
C HIS A 114 4.41 12.33 -6.72
N LYS A 115 4.62 11.62 -7.84
CA LYS A 115 3.91 10.37 -8.16
C LYS A 115 4.46 9.16 -7.44
N ARG A 116 5.58 9.30 -6.71
CA ARG A 116 6.06 8.29 -5.80
C ARG A 116 5.08 8.13 -4.64
N GLY A 117 4.46 6.97 -4.56
CA GLY A 117 3.66 6.52 -3.43
C GLY A 117 4.49 5.71 -2.42
N PRO A 118 3.85 4.83 -1.64
CA PRO A 118 4.51 4.01 -0.64
C PRO A 118 5.53 3.03 -1.20
N VAL A 119 6.49 2.66 -0.36
CA VAL A 119 7.44 1.57 -0.61
C VAL A 119 7.11 0.40 0.31
N LEU A 120 6.74 -0.74 -0.26
CA LEU A 120 6.39 -1.95 0.48
C LEU A 120 7.61 -2.83 0.73
N PHE A 121 7.97 -3.00 1.99
CA PHE A 121 8.98 -3.96 2.46
C PHE A 121 8.29 -5.22 2.97
N GLN A 122 8.08 -6.21 2.08
CA GLN A 122 7.50 -7.50 2.43
C GLN A 122 8.59 -8.46 2.89
N LEU A 123 8.50 -8.99 4.12
CA LEU A 123 9.47 -9.92 4.68
C LEU A 123 9.09 -11.39 4.41
N PRO A 124 10.07 -12.29 4.32
CA PRO A 124 9.79 -13.72 4.14
C PRO A 124 9.18 -14.34 5.41
N PRO A 125 8.33 -15.38 5.28
CA PRO A 125 7.58 -15.95 6.41
C PRO A 125 8.47 -16.62 7.46
N PHE A 126 9.65 -17.09 7.08
CA PHE A 126 10.60 -17.70 8.01
C PHE A 126 11.39 -16.68 8.86
N LEU A 127 11.35 -15.39 8.50
CA LEU A 127 12.08 -14.35 9.24
C LEU A 127 11.29 -13.96 10.49
N LYS A 128 11.78 -14.46 11.64
CA LYS A 128 11.22 -14.12 12.96
C LYS A 128 11.61 -12.71 13.40
N LYS A 129 10.89 -12.20 14.38
CA LYS A 129 11.13 -10.88 14.99
C LYS A 129 12.58 -10.74 15.46
N ASP A 130 13.18 -9.63 15.07
CA ASP A 130 14.48 -9.16 15.48
C ASP A 130 14.37 -7.63 15.56
N LEU A 131 13.97 -7.12 16.73
CA LEU A 131 13.69 -5.70 16.94
C LEU A 131 14.94 -4.81 16.77
N PRO A 132 16.14 -5.18 17.28
CA PRO A 132 17.35 -4.43 16.98
C PRO A 132 17.60 -4.25 15.49
N ARG A 133 17.51 -5.33 14.73
CA ARG A 133 17.67 -5.32 13.26
C ARG A 133 16.65 -4.40 12.57
N LEU A 134 15.38 -4.47 12.97
CA LEU A 134 14.35 -3.58 12.44
C LEU A 134 14.70 -2.13 12.74
N SER A 135 15.07 -1.82 13.98
CA SER A 135 15.41 -0.46 14.40
C SER A 135 16.62 0.11 13.66
N GLU A 136 17.65 -0.70 13.43
CA GLU A 136 18.81 -0.31 12.61
C GLU A 136 18.42 -0.07 11.14
N PHE A 137 17.58 -0.94 10.58
CA PHE A 137 17.09 -0.78 9.21
C PHE A 137 16.26 0.49 9.03
N LEU A 138 15.36 0.79 9.98
CA LEU A 138 14.52 2.00 9.95
C LEU A 138 15.35 3.28 9.89
N ARG A 139 16.55 3.31 10.52
CA ARG A 139 17.47 4.45 10.44
C ARG A 139 18.12 4.66 9.07
N LEU A 140 18.11 3.64 8.18
CA LEU A 140 18.60 3.76 6.81
C LEU A 140 17.61 4.49 5.89
N LEU A 141 16.35 4.55 6.29
CA LEU A 141 15.31 5.13 5.46
C LEU A 141 15.43 6.66 5.46
N PRO A 142 15.25 7.33 4.29
CA PRO A 142 15.25 8.78 4.23
C PRO A 142 14.04 9.37 4.96
N GLU A 143 14.08 10.64 5.38
CA GLU A 143 13.00 11.29 6.15
C GLU A 143 11.61 11.09 5.54
N ASN A 144 11.48 11.19 4.23
CA ASN A 144 10.22 11.01 3.52
C ASN A 144 10.13 9.61 2.89
N HIS A 145 10.47 8.57 3.63
CA HIS A 145 10.57 7.20 3.10
C HIS A 145 9.24 6.61 2.64
N TYR A 146 8.12 6.96 3.29
CA TYR A 146 6.79 6.43 3.01
C TYR A 146 6.78 4.89 2.96
N ALA A 147 7.37 4.28 3.98
CA ALA A 147 7.62 2.84 4.06
C ALA A 147 6.48 2.08 4.73
N ALA A 148 6.01 1.02 4.07
CA ALA A 148 5.07 0.04 4.60
C ALA A 148 5.78 -1.29 4.83
N PHE A 149 5.56 -1.92 6.00
CA PHE A 149 6.15 -3.23 6.33
C PHE A 149 5.08 -4.31 6.38
N GLU A 150 5.20 -5.30 5.51
CA GLU A 150 4.39 -6.53 5.54
C GLU A 150 5.18 -7.64 6.21
N PHE A 151 4.79 -7.97 7.42
CA PHE A 151 5.34 -9.11 8.16
C PHE A 151 4.50 -10.37 7.87
N ARG A 152 5.19 -11.48 7.61
CA ARG A 152 4.58 -12.78 7.33
C ARG A 152 4.79 -13.80 8.44
N ASN A 153 5.60 -13.47 9.45
CA ASN A 153 5.78 -14.28 10.64
C ASN A 153 5.07 -13.60 11.82
N GLU A 154 4.29 -14.36 12.56
CA GLU A 154 3.46 -13.86 13.67
C GLU A 154 4.25 -13.20 14.78
N SER A 155 5.51 -13.62 14.99
CA SER A 155 6.36 -13.03 16.02
C SER A 155 6.57 -11.53 15.88
N TRP A 156 6.31 -10.94 14.70
CA TRP A 156 6.41 -9.50 14.46
C TRP A 156 5.20 -8.69 14.95
N PHE A 157 4.07 -9.35 15.25
CA PHE A 157 2.86 -8.66 15.72
C PHE A 157 2.92 -8.47 17.23
N ALA A 158 3.69 -7.46 17.64
CA ALA A 158 3.97 -7.15 19.05
C ALA A 158 4.12 -5.64 19.23
N ASP A 159 3.77 -5.14 20.44
CA ASP A 159 3.71 -3.70 20.74
C ASP A 159 5.06 -2.99 20.54
N ASP A 160 6.17 -3.62 20.89
CA ASP A 160 7.50 -3.09 20.69
C ASP A 160 7.87 -2.87 19.22
N VAL A 161 7.34 -3.71 18.30
CA VAL A 161 7.48 -3.55 16.85
C VAL A 161 6.60 -2.40 16.37
N TYR A 162 5.35 -2.32 16.86
CA TYR A 162 4.44 -1.22 16.52
C TYR A 162 4.99 0.12 16.94
N ASP A 163 5.58 0.18 18.13
CA ASP A 163 6.20 1.41 18.66
C ASP A 163 7.45 1.81 17.85
N ALA A 164 8.26 0.85 17.42
CA ALA A 164 9.40 1.12 16.53
C ALA A 164 8.95 1.67 15.16
N LEU A 165 7.88 1.11 14.58
CA LEU A 165 7.30 1.62 13.34
C LEU A 165 6.72 3.03 13.51
N LYS A 166 5.97 3.27 14.60
CA LYS A 166 5.42 4.60 14.93
C LYS A 166 6.53 5.65 15.07
N ALA A 167 7.58 5.33 15.83
CA ALA A 167 8.70 6.23 16.03
C ALA A 167 9.41 6.61 14.72
N ALA A 168 9.42 5.70 13.74
CA ALA A 168 9.99 5.93 12.43
C ALA A 168 9.01 6.54 11.42
N GLY A 169 7.71 6.66 11.72
CA GLY A 169 6.68 7.09 10.77
C GLY A 169 6.39 6.06 9.67
N ALA A 170 6.73 4.80 9.92
CA ALA A 170 6.47 3.69 9.00
C ALA A 170 5.12 3.03 9.29
N THR A 171 4.41 2.57 8.24
CA THR A 171 3.13 1.91 8.42
C THR A 171 3.25 0.39 8.48
N LEU A 172 2.50 -0.23 9.39
CA LEU A 172 2.26 -1.66 9.35
C LEU A 172 1.30 -1.96 8.20
N CYS A 173 1.75 -2.77 7.24
CA CYS A 173 0.89 -3.24 6.16
C CYS A 173 -0.08 -4.30 6.69
N PHE A 174 -1.38 -4.04 6.56
CA PHE A 174 -2.38 -5.09 6.67
C PHE A 174 -2.39 -5.89 5.37
N SER A 175 -2.26 -7.22 5.47
CA SER A 175 -2.38 -8.12 4.31
C SER A 175 -3.24 -9.30 4.69
N GLU A 176 -4.36 -9.47 4.01
CA GLU A 176 -5.17 -10.68 4.16
C GLU A 176 -4.34 -11.92 3.84
N ARG A 177 -4.64 -13.02 4.54
CA ARG A 177 -4.03 -14.32 4.35
C ARG A 177 -5.12 -15.34 4.06
N GLU A 178 -4.81 -16.30 3.22
CA GLU A 178 -5.71 -17.42 2.91
C GLU A 178 -5.92 -18.35 4.13
N ASP A 179 -4.99 -18.36 5.07
CA ASP A 179 -5.00 -19.19 6.29
C ASP A 179 -5.79 -18.60 7.47
N ASN A 180 -6.63 -17.58 7.22
CA ASN A 180 -7.61 -17.00 8.15
C ASN A 180 -7.11 -16.33 9.42
N THR A 181 -5.82 -16.03 9.56
CA THR A 181 -5.33 -15.20 10.66
C THR A 181 -4.76 -13.88 10.13
N PRO A 182 -5.61 -12.90 9.77
CA PRO A 182 -5.10 -11.63 9.30
C PRO A 182 -4.35 -10.92 10.43
N PRO A 183 -3.26 -10.18 10.11
CA PRO A 183 -2.61 -9.34 11.09
C PRO A 183 -3.61 -8.31 11.63
N PRO A 184 -3.41 -7.79 12.83
CA PRO A 184 -4.25 -6.73 13.36
C PRO A 184 -4.12 -5.47 12.49
N LEU A 185 -5.23 -4.74 12.34
CA LEU A 185 -5.24 -3.43 11.70
C LEU A 185 -4.76 -2.39 12.75
N VAL A 186 -3.45 -2.18 12.82
CA VAL A 186 -2.83 -1.26 13.80
C VAL A 186 -2.29 -0.04 13.08
N PRO A 187 -2.81 1.17 13.33
CA PRO A 187 -2.25 2.41 12.80
C PRO A 187 -0.90 2.73 13.46
N THR A 188 0.19 2.53 12.72
CA THR A 188 1.56 2.89 13.15
C THR A 188 2.08 4.16 12.47
N ALA A 189 1.32 4.71 11.51
CA ALA A 189 1.61 5.96 10.83
C ALA A 189 0.28 6.71 10.57
N PRO A 190 0.30 8.00 10.20
CA PRO A 190 -0.91 8.76 9.86
C PRO A 190 -1.54 8.32 8.52
N TRP A 191 -1.00 7.31 7.89
CA TRP A 191 -1.46 6.72 6.63
C TRP A 191 -1.44 5.20 6.69
N GLY A 192 -2.29 4.55 5.90
CA GLY A 192 -2.47 3.09 5.90
C GLY A 192 -2.08 2.41 4.59
N TYR A 193 -1.69 1.14 4.68
CA TYR A 193 -1.39 0.27 3.55
C TYR A 193 -2.08 -1.07 3.73
N VAL A 194 -2.98 -1.41 2.81
CA VAL A 194 -3.83 -2.60 2.91
C VAL A 194 -3.74 -3.42 1.62
N ARG A 195 -3.59 -4.73 1.75
CA ARG A 195 -3.56 -5.70 0.65
C ARG A 195 -4.66 -6.71 0.84
N LEU A 196 -5.64 -6.68 -0.05
CA LEU A 196 -6.81 -7.54 -0.05
C LEU A 196 -6.61 -8.68 -1.05
N ARG A 197 -6.74 -9.94 -0.57
CA ARG A 197 -6.29 -11.14 -1.30
C ARG A 197 -7.36 -12.15 -1.60
N LEU A 198 -8.58 -11.98 -1.09
CA LEU A 198 -9.64 -12.94 -1.36
C LEU A 198 -9.97 -12.96 -2.84
N GLU A 199 -10.35 -14.13 -3.35
CA GLU A 199 -10.76 -14.30 -4.74
C GLU A 199 -12.02 -13.51 -5.07
N THR A 200 -12.92 -13.40 -4.11
CA THR A 200 -14.22 -12.75 -4.29
C THR A 200 -14.54 -11.82 -3.14
N TYR A 201 -15.09 -10.65 -3.48
CA TYR A 201 -15.69 -9.69 -2.56
C TYR A 201 -17.07 -9.33 -3.09
N SER A 202 -18.09 -9.46 -2.23
CA SER A 202 -19.40 -8.86 -2.51
C SER A 202 -19.35 -7.33 -2.28
N ASP A 203 -20.33 -6.61 -2.80
CA ASP A 203 -20.46 -5.16 -2.52
C ASP A 203 -20.56 -4.89 -1.01
N ARG A 204 -21.20 -5.79 -0.26
CA ARG A 204 -21.28 -5.70 1.19
C ARG A 204 -19.91 -5.83 1.85
N ASP A 205 -19.06 -6.73 1.39
CA ASP A 205 -17.70 -6.89 1.92
C ASP A 205 -16.87 -5.63 1.66
N LEU A 206 -16.99 -5.06 0.46
CA LEU A 206 -16.29 -3.83 0.08
C LEU A 206 -16.80 -2.62 0.87
N GLN A 207 -18.11 -2.55 1.13
CA GLN A 207 -18.69 -1.53 2.00
C GLN A 207 -18.16 -1.67 3.44
N GLN A 208 -18.13 -2.87 3.99
CA GLN A 208 -17.56 -3.13 5.32
C GLN A 208 -16.08 -2.76 5.39
N TRP A 209 -15.32 -3.01 4.30
CA TRP A 209 -13.94 -2.54 4.21
C TRP A 209 -13.86 -1.01 4.22
N ALA A 210 -14.69 -0.30 3.47
CA ALA A 210 -14.71 1.15 3.47
C ALA A 210 -14.98 1.72 4.88
N GLU A 211 -15.96 1.15 5.61
CA GLU A 211 -16.28 1.53 6.99
C GLU A 211 -15.11 1.25 7.95
N ARG A 212 -14.48 0.07 7.83
CA ARG A 212 -13.34 -0.33 8.63
C ARG A 212 -12.12 0.55 8.42
N LEU A 213 -11.85 0.94 7.16
CA LEU A 213 -10.78 1.86 6.79
C LEU A 213 -11.05 3.28 7.31
N ALA A 214 -12.29 3.75 7.24
CA ALA A 214 -12.69 5.03 7.82
C ALA A 214 -12.49 5.10 9.33
N ALA A 215 -12.77 3.99 10.03
CA ALA A 215 -12.61 3.88 11.48
C ALA A 215 -11.14 3.83 11.94
N ALA A 216 -10.20 3.48 11.05
CA ALA A 216 -8.77 3.39 11.38
C ALA A 216 -8.08 4.73 11.67
N GLY A 217 -8.72 5.87 11.32
CA GLY A 217 -8.21 7.21 11.61
C GLY A 217 -7.03 7.67 10.75
N TRP A 218 -6.78 7.02 9.62
CA TRP A 218 -5.75 7.41 8.66
C TRP A 218 -6.16 8.62 7.84
N GLY A 219 -5.24 9.54 7.57
CA GLY A 219 -5.45 10.66 6.63
C GLY A 219 -5.36 10.24 5.16
N GLU A 220 -4.51 9.27 4.84
CA GLU A 220 -4.38 8.64 3.52
C GLU A 220 -4.39 7.12 3.67
N ILE A 221 -5.02 6.43 2.71
CA ILE A 221 -5.14 4.97 2.73
C ILE A 221 -4.85 4.42 1.35
N TYR A 222 -3.90 3.50 1.27
CA TYR A 222 -3.58 2.76 0.05
C TYR A 222 -4.12 1.34 0.16
N VAL A 223 -4.97 0.93 -0.79
CA VAL A 223 -5.58 -0.40 -0.84
C VAL A 223 -5.26 -1.05 -2.17
N TYR A 224 -4.69 -2.26 -2.13
CA TYR A 224 -4.35 -3.02 -3.34
C TYR A 224 -5.02 -4.38 -3.33
N PHE A 225 -5.82 -4.63 -4.37
CA PHE A 225 -6.41 -5.92 -4.62
C PHE A 225 -5.41 -6.82 -5.34
N MET A 226 -5.24 -8.04 -4.81
CA MET A 226 -4.19 -8.96 -5.23
C MET A 226 -4.69 -10.02 -6.21
N HIS A 227 -5.99 -10.27 -6.29
CA HIS A 227 -6.58 -11.26 -7.18
C HIS A 227 -6.75 -10.66 -8.58
N GLU A 228 -5.95 -11.13 -9.51
CA GLU A 228 -5.76 -10.52 -10.83
C GLU A 228 -7.05 -10.33 -11.64
N PRO A 229 -7.95 -11.34 -11.82
CA PRO A 229 -9.10 -11.18 -12.72
C PRO A 229 -10.06 -10.06 -12.33
N THR A 230 -10.26 -9.81 -11.05
CA THR A 230 -11.31 -8.93 -10.52
C THR A 230 -10.78 -7.66 -9.85
N ALA A 231 -9.47 -7.57 -9.63
CA ALA A 231 -8.85 -6.46 -8.90
C ALA A 231 -9.26 -5.05 -9.37
N PRO A 232 -9.32 -4.72 -10.67
CA PRO A 232 -9.74 -3.40 -11.09
C PRO A 232 -11.19 -3.07 -10.72
N ALA A 233 -12.11 -4.03 -10.87
CA ALA A 233 -13.53 -3.84 -10.55
C ALA A 233 -13.71 -3.59 -9.05
N TYR A 234 -13.06 -4.39 -8.18
CA TYR A 234 -13.12 -4.21 -6.74
C TYR A 234 -12.53 -2.87 -6.29
N ALA A 235 -11.40 -2.44 -6.89
CA ALA A 235 -10.81 -1.15 -6.61
C ALA A 235 -11.77 0.01 -6.97
N GLN A 236 -12.45 -0.06 -8.12
CA GLN A 236 -13.43 0.92 -8.54
C GLN A 236 -14.64 0.95 -7.60
N THR A 237 -15.17 -0.22 -7.23
CA THR A 237 -16.31 -0.32 -6.29
C THR A 237 -15.95 0.21 -4.90
N LEU A 238 -14.78 -0.14 -4.36
CA LEU A 238 -14.34 0.38 -3.07
C LEU A 238 -14.22 1.91 -3.09
N MET A 239 -13.73 2.49 -4.18
CA MET A 239 -13.64 3.95 -4.33
C MET A 239 -15.02 4.63 -4.39
N GLN A 240 -16.05 3.98 -4.93
CA GLN A 240 -17.42 4.51 -4.95
C GLN A 240 -18.02 4.60 -3.54
N PHE A 241 -17.73 3.63 -2.67
CA PHE A 241 -18.17 3.71 -1.27
C PHE A 241 -17.47 4.84 -0.51
N GLY A 242 -16.24 5.19 -0.92
CA GLY A 242 -15.44 6.23 -0.28
C GLY A 242 -15.03 5.86 1.14
N VAL A 243 -14.22 6.72 1.77
CA VAL A 243 -13.85 6.62 3.18
C VAL A 243 -14.37 7.89 3.86
N SER A 244 -15.67 7.94 4.12
CA SER A 244 -16.29 9.03 4.86
C SER A 244 -16.39 8.60 6.32
N SER A 245 -15.89 9.42 7.24
CA SER A 245 -16.15 9.26 8.66
C SER A 245 -17.63 9.53 8.94
N ALA A 246 -18.48 8.55 8.60
CA ALA A 246 -19.90 8.61 8.94
C ALA A 246 -20.01 8.55 10.46
N LYS A 247 -20.70 9.54 11.04
CA LYS A 247 -21.11 9.55 12.44
C LYS A 247 -21.76 8.20 12.75
N VAL A 248 -21.12 7.41 13.60
CA VAL A 248 -21.79 6.31 14.31
C VAL A 248 -22.85 6.95 15.21
N GLN A 249 -24.04 7.15 14.71
CA GLN A 249 -25.22 7.40 15.53
C GLN A 249 -25.67 6.02 16.07
N GLY A 250 -25.01 5.59 17.14
CA GLY A 250 -25.52 4.48 17.96
C GLY A 250 -26.80 4.92 18.64
N LYS A 251 -27.96 4.51 18.12
CA LYS A 251 -29.15 4.35 18.93
C LYS A 251 -28.97 3.10 19.77
N ILE A 252 -28.76 3.29 21.07
CA ILE A 252 -28.96 2.25 22.09
C ILE A 252 -30.48 2.03 22.15
N PRO A 253 -30.98 0.82 21.88
CA PRO A 253 -32.41 0.51 22.17
C PRO A 253 -32.61 0.37 23.65
N PRO A 254 -33.84 0.65 24.13
CA PRO A 254 -34.23 0.68 25.53
C PRO A 254 -34.16 -0.67 26.24
#